data_8169addeffa374a9352e9535a69b7ecd
#
_entry.id   8169addeffa374a9352e9535a69b7ecd
#
_cell.length_a   1.000
_cell.length_b   1.000
_cell.length_c   1.000
_cell.angle_alpha   90.00
_cell.angle_beta   90.00
_cell.angle_gamma   90.00
#
_symmetry.space_group_name_H-M   'P 1'
#
loop_
_entity.id
_entity.type
_entity.pdbx_description
1 polymer ?
#
loop_
_entity_poly.entity_id
_entity_poly.type
_entity_poly.pdbx_seq_one_letter_code
_entity_poly.pdbx_strand_id
1 'polypeptide(L)'
;RRQRQMCIRDRTIGGRDGLPAVNICVGFYCPGDEDALLDMNAMVNRAHMAQQSVKNGSGSGCAVFSKELRDQIRRDSELESRSRAALEQGEFVVYMQPKVDIQQGDAIGGAEALVRWAPPDQPLISPGEFIPLFERNGFIVELDRYMLEQVCRWLRGYLDRGGRELVVSVNVSRLGLFQEDFVEHYIQIKETYRIPDGLLDLEFTESVVLDDNALFIRSVRRLQQHGFLCSLDDFGTGYSSLNLLKSLPIDVLKLDILFFTRDADHCRERIVIANILHMARQLHIRTIAEGVEALEQVAFLRDVGCDMVQGFVFARPMPLDEFDRLLEISA
;
A
#
# COMPACT_ATOMS: atom_id res chain seq x y z
N ARG A 1 -10.30 -42.19 -8.83
CA ARG A 1 -11.63 -41.55 -8.48
C ARG A 1 -11.40 -40.05 -8.50
N ARG A 2 -11.96 -39.34 -9.52
CA ARG A 2 -11.91 -37.86 -9.64
C ARG A 2 -12.81 -37.29 -8.56
N GLN A 3 -12.19 -36.67 -7.54
CA GLN A 3 -12.91 -35.76 -6.65
C GLN A 3 -13.35 -34.55 -7.45
N ARG A 4 -14.67 -34.35 -7.59
CA ARG A 4 -15.24 -33.10 -8.08
C ARG A 4 -15.05 -32.06 -6.98
N GLN A 5 -14.15 -31.13 -7.17
CA GLN A 5 -14.11 -29.88 -6.42
C GLN A 5 -15.43 -29.14 -6.71
N MET A 6 -16.30 -29.12 -5.74
CA MET A 6 -17.51 -28.30 -5.78
C MET A 6 -17.10 -26.91 -5.32
N CYS A 7 -16.75 -26.04 -6.26
CA CYS A 7 -16.60 -24.61 -5.98
C CYS A 7 -17.97 -24.07 -5.58
N ILE A 8 -18.16 -23.78 -4.30
CA ILE A 8 -19.24 -22.91 -3.84
C ILE A 8 -18.75 -21.49 -4.08
N ARG A 9 -18.88 -21.03 -5.31
CA ARG A 9 -18.72 -19.63 -5.67
C ARG A 9 -20.06 -18.96 -5.46
N ASP A 10 -20.10 -17.94 -4.60
CA ASP A 10 -21.19 -16.99 -4.41
C ASP A 10 -22.60 -17.60 -4.25
N ARG A 11 -22.92 -18.08 -3.06
CA ARG A 11 -24.30 -18.11 -2.60
C ARG A 11 -24.38 -17.34 -1.29
N THR A 12 -24.66 -16.06 -1.39
CA THR A 12 -25.29 -15.31 -0.30
C THR A 12 -26.63 -16.00 0.02
N ILE A 13 -26.74 -16.61 1.18
CA ILE A 13 -28.03 -17.06 1.70
C ILE A 13 -28.72 -15.81 2.25
N GLY A 14 -29.72 -15.32 1.52
CA GLY A 14 -30.51 -14.15 1.93
C GLY A 14 -30.14 -12.87 1.16
N GLY A 15 -30.71 -12.67 0.02
CA GLY A 15 -30.57 -11.46 -0.83
C GLY A 15 -31.82 -11.18 -1.65
N ARG A 16 -32.95 -11.76 -1.22
CA ARG A 16 -34.31 -11.41 -1.70
C ARG A 16 -35.19 -11.20 -0.46
N ASP A 17 -35.89 -10.09 -0.44
CA ASP A 17 -36.90 -9.73 0.57
C ASP A 17 -36.38 -9.19 1.92
N GLY A 18 -35.41 -8.27 1.95
CA GLY A 18 -35.09 -7.46 3.14
C GLY A 18 -34.40 -8.18 4.30
N LEU A 19 -33.91 -9.42 4.11
CA LEU A 19 -33.14 -10.12 5.11
C LEU A 19 -31.64 -9.76 4.97
N PRO A 20 -30.90 -9.55 6.08
CA PRO A 20 -29.47 -9.28 6.04
C PRO A 20 -28.70 -10.45 5.42
N ALA A 21 -27.71 -10.14 4.59
CA ALA A 21 -26.82 -11.14 4.02
C ALA A 21 -26.03 -11.82 5.15
N VAL A 22 -26.04 -13.16 5.20
CA VAL A 22 -25.30 -13.94 6.17
C VAL A 22 -24.03 -14.48 5.52
N ASN A 23 -22.88 -14.10 6.03
CA ASN A 23 -21.59 -14.65 5.60
C ASN A 23 -21.30 -15.95 6.35
N ILE A 24 -20.97 -17.01 5.61
CA ILE A 24 -20.64 -18.31 6.16
C ILE A 24 -19.18 -18.62 5.85
N CYS A 25 -18.39 -18.80 6.91
CA CYS A 25 -16.98 -19.22 6.80
C CYS A 25 -16.85 -20.68 7.27
N VAL A 26 -16.28 -21.52 6.43
CA VAL A 26 -16.14 -22.96 6.69
C VAL A 26 -14.68 -23.37 6.61
N GLY A 27 -14.20 -24.05 7.66
CA GLY A 27 -12.89 -24.67 7.68
C GLY A 27 -13.00 -26.19 7.51
N PHE A 28 -12.13 -26.75 6.69
CA PHE A 28 -12.04 -28.19 6.48
C PHE A 28 -10.69 -28.71 6.94
N TYR A 29 -10.69 -29.90 7.52
CA TYR A 29 -9.51 -30.68 7.73
C TYR A 29 -9.73 -32.07 7.13
N CYS A 30 -8.79 -32.51 6.28
CA CYS A 30 -8.81 -33.85 5.69
C CYS A 30 -7.62 -34.62 6.26
N PRO A 31 -7.82 -35.59 7.16
CA PRO A 31 -6.73 -36.40 7.70
C PRO A 31 -6.00 -37.14 6.58
N GLY A 32 -4.66 -37.12 6.59
CA GLY A 32 -3.80 -37.96 5.78
C GLY A 32 -3.31 -39.21 6.54
N ASP A 33 -2.57 -40.06 5.86
CA ASP A 33 -2.00 -41.27 6.48
C ASP A 33 -1.03 -40.94 7.63
N GLU A 34 -0.41 -39.78 7.61
CA GLU A 34 0.48 -39.26 8.66
C GLU A 34 -0.26 -38.87 9.96
N ASP A 35 -1.58 -38.70 9.87
CA ASP A 35 -2.42 -38.21 10.96
C ASP A 35 -3.12 -39.29 11.76
N ALA A 36 -2.74 -40.57 11.56
CA ALA A 36 -3.38 -41.74 12.16
C ALA A 36 -3.39 -41.71 13.72
N LEU A 37 -2.55 -40.90 14.35
CA LEU A 37 -2.44 -40.74 15.81
C LEU A 37 -3.13 -39.47 16.35
N LEU A 38 -3.76 -38.66 15.49
CA LEU A 38 -4.44 -37.46 15.95
C LEU A 38 -5.78 -37.80 16.60
N ASP A 39 -5.99 -37.18 17.76
CA ASP A 39 -7.29 -37.23 18.42
C ASP A 39 -8.32 -36.31 17.74
N MET A 40 -9.60 -36.53 18.05
CA MET A 40 -10.71 -35.74 17.49
C MET A 40 -10.56 -34.24 17.78
N ASN A 41 -10.06 -33.87 18.97
CA ASN A 41 -9.90 -32.47 19.36
C ASN A 41 -8.85 -31.76 18.48
N ALA A 42 -7.73 -32.44 18.21
CA ALA A 42 -6.71 -31.93 17.31
C ALA A 42 -7.23 -31.75 15.87
N MET A 43 -8.07 -32.67 15.37
CA MET A 43 -8.71 -32.56 14.06
C MET A 43 -9.68 -31.36 14.00
N VAL A 44 -10.51 -31.18 15.02
CA VAL A 44 -11.43 -30.02 15.13
C VAL A 44 -10.65 -28.72 15.21
N ASN A 45 -9.57 -28.66 16.00
CA ASN A 45 -8.72 -27.47 16.09
C ASN A 45 -8.11 -27.09 14.75
N ARG A 46 -7.63 -28.07 13.96
CA ARG A 46 -7.13 -27.82 12.60
C ARG A 46 -8.20 -27.27 11.66
N ALA A 47 -9.41 -27.84 11.68
CA ALA A 47 -10.55 -27.30 10.91
C ALA A 47 -10.91 -25.87 11.36
N HIS A 48 -10.88 -25.61 12.66
CA HIS A 48 -11.14 -24.27 13.21
C HIS A 48 -10.06 -23.25 12.80
N MET A 49 -8.79 -23.64 12.80
CA MET A 49 -7.70 -22.77 12.26
C MET A 49 -7.95 -22.41 10.78
N ALA A 50 -8.36 -23.39 9.96
CA ALA A 50 -8.73 -23.12 8.58
C ALA A 50 -9.96 -22.21 8.45
N GLN A 51 -10.96 -22.34 9.33
CA GLN A 51 -12.11 -21.43 9.36
C GLN A 51 -11.69 -20.01 9.71
N GLN A 52 -10.81 -19.84 10.71
CA GLN A 52 -10.36 -18.52 11.13
C GLN A 52 -9.61 -17.78 10.03
N SER A 53 -8.83 -18.48 9.19
CA SER A 53 -8.09 -17.85 8.09
C SER A 53 -8.99 -17.17 7.04
N VAL A 54 -10.25 -17.61 6.90
CA VAL A 54 -11.22 -17.01 5.97
C VAL A 54 -12.25 -16.13 6.65
N LYS A 55 -12.36 -16.17 7.99
CA LYS A 55 -13.35 -15.39 8.74
C LYS A 55 -13.08 -13.89 8.69
N ASN A 56 -11.83 -13.48 8.50
CA ASN A 56 -11.40 -12.09 8.45
C ASN A 56 -11.50 -11.47 7.04
N GLY A 57 -11.95 -12.24 6.04
CA GLY A 57 -12.24 -11.74 4.69
C GLY A 57 -13.66 -11.19 4.57
N SER A 58 -13.87 -10.32 3.60
CA SER A 58 -15.19 -9.75 3.29
C SER A 58 -16.04 -10.76 2.52
N GLY A 59 -16.86 -11.56 3.21
CA GLY A 59 -17.79 -12.47 2.57
C GLY A 59 -17.77 -13.91 3.08
N SER A 60 -18.50 -14.80 2.39
CA SER A 60 -18.52 -16.23 2.68
C SER A 60 -17.29 -16.90 2.07
N GLY A 61 -16.62 -17.75 2.82
CA GLY A 61 -15.41 -18.41 2.36
C GLY A 61 -15.23 -19.83 2.91
N CYS A 62 -14.38 -20.61 2.27
CA CYS A 62 -13.96 -21.90 2.78
C CYS A 62 -12.44 -22.07 2.65
N ALA A 63 -11.82 -22.68 3.66
CA ALA A 63 -10.40 -23.05 3.62
C ALA A 63 -10.22 -24.51 4.06
N VAL A 64 -9.19 -25.14 3.52
CA VAL A 64 -8.74 -26.46 3.93
C VAL A 64 -7.46 -26.29 4.73
N PHE A 65 -7.39 -26.90 5.90
CA PHE A 65 -6.17 -26.91 6.68
C PHE A 65 -5.08 -27.64 5.92
N SER A 66 -3.94 -26.98 5.76
CA SER A 66 -2.74 -27.54 5.17
C SER A 66 -1.53 -27.24 6.06
N LYS A 67 -0.40 -27.85 5.77
CA LYS A 67 0.86 -27.57 6.46
C LYS A 67 1.29 -26.12 6.23
N GLU A 68 1.12 -25.63 5.01
CA GLU A 68 1.44 -24.26 4.62
C GLU A 68 0.61 -23.26 5.40
N LEU A 69 -0.71 -23.49 5.53
CA LEU A 69 -1.61 -22.64 6.33
C LEU A 69 -1.21 -22.63 7.81
N ARG A 70 -0.85 -23.78 8.37
CA ARG A 70 -0.35 -23.86 9.76
C ARG A 70 0.92 -23.04 9.93
N ASP A 71 1.87 -23.21 9.01
CA ASP A 71 3.15 -22.51 9.07
C ASP A 71 2.98 -21.01 8.85
N GLN A 72 1.99 -20.58 8.04
CA GLN A 72 1.59 -19.17 7.88
C GLN A 72 0.99 -18.61 9.18
N ILE A 73 0.03 -19.29 9.79
CA ILE A 73 -0.59 -18.85 11.06
C ILE A 73 0.47 -18.72 12.17
N ARG A 74 1.43 -19.63 12.22
CA ARG A 74 2.54 -19.55 13.18
C ARG A 74 3.40 -18.33 12.92
N ARG A 75 3.79 -18.08 11.66
CA ARG A 75 4.55 -16.88 11.28
C ARG A 75 3.81 -15.60 11.62
N ASP A 76 2.52 -15.52 11.26
CA ASP A 76 1.68 -14.35 11.58
C ASP A 76 1.68 -14.08 13.10
N SER A 77 1.50 -15.12 13.93
CA SER A 77 1.52 -15.00 15.38
C SER A 77 2.90 -14.58 15.95
N GLU A 78 3.99 -15.09 15.36
CA GLU A 78 5.35 -14.69 15.72
C GLU A 78 5.60 -13.21 15.39
N LEU A 79 5.22 -12.77 14.18
CA LEU A 79 5.34 -11.37 13.76
C LEU A 79 4.50 -10.43 14.65
N GLU A 80 3.25 -10.81 14.92
CA GLU A 80 2.34 -10.02 15.77
C GLU A 80 2.91 -9.86 17.20
N SER A 81 3.40 -10.94 17.79
CA SER A 81 3.95 -10.89 19.15
C SER A 81 5.20 -10.02 19.27
N ARG A 82 5.97 -9.87 18.19
CA ARG A 82 7.20 -9.09 18.13
C ARG A 82 7.01 -7.65 17.72
N SER A 83 5.91 -7.32 17.04
CA SER A 83 5.70 -6.05 16.33
C SER A 83 5.96 -4.81 17.19
N ARG A 84 5.41 -4.78 18.42
CA ARG A 84 5.58 -3.63 19.33
C ARG A 84 7.01 -3.46 19.81
N ALA A 85 7.66 -4.55 20.22
CA ALA A 85 9.06 -4.53 20.60
C ALA A 85 9.97 -4.12 19.43
N ALA A 86 9.67 -4.60 18.23
CA ALA A 86 10.39 -4.24 17.01
C ALA A 86 10.28 -2.73 16.70
N LEU A 87 9.08 -2.14 16.89
CA LEU A 87 8.89 -0.70 16.73
C LEU A 87 9.75 0.11 17.72
N GLU A 88 9.70 -0.28 18.99
CA GLU A 88 10.48 0.36 20.07
C GLU A 88 11.99 0.23 19.88
N GLN A 89 12.45 -0.88 19.33
CA GLN A 89 13.86 -1.15 19.04
C GLN A 89 14.36 -0.59 17.71
N GLY A 90 13.48 0.02 16.91
CA GLY A 90 13.83 0.62 15.62
C GLY A 90 14.13 -0.42 14.52
N GLU A 91 13.54 -1.62 14.59
CA GLU A 91 13.70 -2.65 13.56
C GLU A 91 12.95 -2.30 12.26
N PHE A 92 11.97 -1.38 12.32
CA PHE A 92 11.32 -0.85 11.12
C PHE A 92 12.15 0.29 10.56
N VAL A 93 12.65 0.11 9.34
CA VAL A 93 13.55 1.04 8.67
C VAL A 93 12.91 1.61 7.40
N VAL A 94 13.32 2.83 7.06
CA VAL A 94 12.87 3.51 5.84
C VAL A 94 13.78 3.12 4.68
N TYR A 95 13.18 2.67 3.59
CA TYR A 95 13.80 2.57 2.28
C TYR A 95 13.21 3.65 1.39
N MET A 96 14.04 4.27 0.56
CA MET A 96 13.59 5.28 -0.41
C MET A 96 13.61 4.70 -1.82
N GLN A 97 12.54 4.95 -2.57
CA GLN A 97 12.54 4.71 -4.01
C GLN A 97 12.41 6.04 -4.75
N PRO A 98 13.35 6.42 -5.63
CA PRO A 98 13.31 7.69 -6.32
C PRO A 98 12.12 7.77 -7.29
N LYS A 99 11.52 8.96 -7.35
CA LYS A 99 10.55 9.40 -8.36
C LYS A 99 11.28 10.33 -9.32
N VAL A 100 11.32 9.96 -10.60
CA VAL A 100 12.13 10.63 -11.62
C VAL A 100 11.22 11.48 -12.49
N ASP A 101 11.52 12.77 -12.60
CA ASP A 101 10.84 13.70 -13.50
C ASP A 101 11.32 13.48 -14.93
N ILE A 102 10.50 12.82 -15.73
CA ILE A 102 10.82 12.46 -17.10
C ILE A 102 10.58 13.60 -18.11
N GLN A 103 10.01 14.71 -17.67
CA GLN A 103 9.83 15.91 -18.50
C GLN A 103 10.99 16.89 -18.32
N GLN A 104 11.76 16.77 -17.24
CA GLN A 104 12.87 17.66 -16.90
C GLN A 104 14.24 16.95 -16.86
N GLY A 105 14.52 16.15 -17.87
CA GLY A 105 15.86 15.55 -18.06
C GLY A 105 16.19 14.40 -17.11
N ASP A 106 15.18 13.66 -16.67
CA ASP A 106 15.29 12.48 -15.80
C ASP A 106 15.93 12.80 -14.43
N ALA A 107 15.63 13.99 -13.91
CA ALA A 107 16.06 14.40 -12.58
C ALA A 107 15.22 13.72 -11.48
N ILE A 108 15.83 13.44 -10.33
CA ILE A 108 15.10 12.96 -9.16
C ILE A 108 14.23 14.10 -8.63
N GLY A 109 12.92 14.03 -8.81
CA GLY A 109 11.94 15.03 -8.36
C GLY A 109 11.35 14.75 -6.98
N GLY A 110 11.49 13.52 -6.49
CA GLY A 110 10.94 13.08 -5.20
C GLY A 110 11.36 11.67 -4.86
N ALA A 111 10.79 11.13 -3.78
CA ALA A 111 10.97 9.74 -3.41
C ALA A 111 9.73 9.21 -2.67
N GLU A 112 9.51 7.91 -2.72
CA GLU A 112 8.57 7.21 -1.86
C GLU A 112 9.30 6.53 -0.71
N ALA A 113 8.80 6.73 0.51
CA ALA A 113 9.29 6.07 1.71
C ALA A 113 8.55 4.75 1.93
N LEU A 114 9.29 3.67 1.83
CA LEU A 114 8.80 2.31 1.92
C LEU A 114 9.33 1.66 3.20
N VAL A 115 8.44 1.12 4.02
CA VAL A 115 8.85 0.40 5.22
C VAL A 115 9.52 -0.93 4.88
N ARG A 116 10.55 -1.28 5.67
CA ARG A 116 11.13 -2.64 5.73
C ARG A 116 11.28 -3.03 7.18
N TRP A 117 11.04 -4.29 7.50
CA TRP A 117 11.33 -4.80 8.82
C TRP A 117 12.68 -5.50 8.79
N ALA A 118 13.65 -4.94 9.51
CA ALA A 118 15.04 -5.37 9.55
C ALA A 118 15.40 -5.87 10.97
N PRO A 119 14.96 -7.08 11.36
CA PRO A 119 15.31 -7.62 12.67
C PRO A 119 16.82 -7.94 12.72
N PRO A 120 17.46 -7.78 13.88
CA PRO A 120 18.86 -8.11 14.06
C PRO A 120 19.12 -9.59 13.68
N ASP A 121 20.23 -9.83 13.00
CA ASP A 121 20.71 -11.17 12.61
C ASP A 121 19.74 -12.03 11.79
N GLN A 122 18.75 -11.40 11.13
CA GLN A 122 17.79 -12.06 10.27
C GLN A 122 17.67 -11.33 8.92
N PRO A 123 17.23 -12.01 7.86
CA PRO A 123 16.89 -11.34 6.60
C PRO A 123 15.78 -10.30 6.79
N LEU A 124 15.74 -9.31 5.89
CA LEU A 124 14.64 -8.37 5.80
C LEU A 124 13.30 -9.11 5.60
N ILE A 125 12.32 -8.75 6.42
CA ILE A 125 10.95 -9.23 6.26
C ILE A 125 10.22 -8.30 5.29
N SER A 126 9.58 -8.91 4.29
CA SER A 126 8.87 -8.17 3.25
C SER A 126 7.60 -7.50 3.78
N PRO A 127 7.26 -6.26 3.34
CA PRO A 127 6.00 -5.61 3.66
C PRO A 127 4.77 -6.49 3.39
N GLY A 128 4.77 -7.28 2.32
CA GLY A 128 3.69 -8.21 2.00
C GLY A 128 3.44 -9.29 3.06
N GLU A 129 4.40 -9.54 3.96
CA GLU A 129 4.25 -10.51 5.04
C GLU A 129 3.60 -9.90 6.29
N PHE A 130 3.89 -8.62 6.62
CA PHE A 130 3.44 -8.02 7.86
C PHE A 130 2.36 -6.93 7.69
N ILE A 131 2.33 -6.19 6.58
CA ILE A 131 1.32 -5.12 6.37
C ILE A 131 -0.11 -5.68 6.47
N PRO A 132 -0.50 -6.77 5.76
CA PRO A 132 -1.85 -7.31 5.88
C PRO A 132 -2.20 -7.78 7.29
N LEU A 133 -1.20 -8.24 8.05
CA LEU A 133 -1.36 -8.63 9.46
C LEU A 133 -1.63 -7.41 10.34
N PHE A 134 -0.84 -6.35 10.17
CA PHE A 134 -0.94 -5.12 10.95
C PHE A 134 -2.21 -4.32 10.63
N GLU A 135 -2.71 -4.40 9.40
CA GLU A 135 -4.04 -3.89 9.06
C GLU A 135 -5.16 -4.65 9.78
N ARG A 136 -5.06 -5.99 9.85
CA ARG A 136 -6.08 -6.81 10.55
C ARG A 136 -6.14 -6.55 12.04
N ASN A 137 -4.99 -6.33 12.70
CA ASN A 137 -4.92 -6.14 14.16
C ASN A 137 -4.86 -4.67 14.60
N GLY A 138 -4.79 -3.71 13.65
CA GLY A 138 -4.77 -2.27 13.91
C GLY A 138 -3.39 -1.68 14.22
N PHE A 139 -2.33 -2.49 14.32
CA PHE A 139 -0.98 -2.01 14.58
C PHE A 139 -0.42 -1.14 13.45
N ILE A 140 -0.99 -1.24 12.24
CA ILE A 140 -0.62 -0.42 11.09
C ILE A 140 -0.67 1.08 11.40
N VAL A 141 -1.59 1.52 12.26
CA VAL A 141 -1.73 2.94 12.64
C VAL A 141 -0.49 3.44 13.41
N GLU A 142 0.04 2.62 14.34
CA GLU A 142 1.27 2.94 15.05
C GLU A 142 2.47 2.96 14.09
N LEU A 143 2.51 2.03 13.16
CA LEU A 143 3.56 1.95 12.14
C LEU A 143 3.53 3.15 11.18
N ASP A 144 2.37 3.59 10.69
CA ASP A 144 2.23 4.75 9.80
C ASP A 144 2.79 6.03 10.49
N ARG A 145 2.41 6.25 11.74
CA ARG A 145 2.90 7.39 12.56
C ARG A 145 4.41 7.34 12.73
N TYR A 146 4.94 6.17 13.05
CA TYR A 146 6.38 5.95 13.18
C TYR A 146 7.10 6.23 11.86
N MET A 147 6.60 5.74 10.74
CA MET A 147 7.19 5.96 9.41
C MET A 147 7.23 7.44 9.06
N LEU A 148 6.13 8.17 9.26
CA LEU A 148 6.10 9.62 9.03
C LEU A 148 7.15 10.34 9.89
N GLU A 149 7.28 9.95 11.17
CA GLU A 149 8.28 10.55 12.06
C GLU A 149 9.72 10.27 11.58
N GLN A 150 10.04 9.03 11.16
CA GLN A 150 11.36 8.71 10.63
C GLN A 150 11.67 9.49 9.35
N VAL A 151 10.69 9.62 8.45
CA VAL A 151 10.82 10.42 7.22
C VAL A 151 11.06 11.89 7.57
N CYS A 152 10.27 12.48 8.47
CA CYS A 152 10.45 13.87 8.89
C CYS A 152 11.83 14.09 9.52
N ARG A 153 12.31 13.18 10.35
CA ARG A 153 13.65 13.24 10.96
C ARG A 153 14.74 13.23 9.91
N TRP A 154 14.69 12.30 8.96
CA TRP A 154 15.64 12.23 7.87
C TRP A 154 15.60 13.48 6.99
N LEU A 155 14.40 13.89 6.55
CA LEU A 155 14.21 15.04 5.65
C LEU A 155 14.71 16.34 6.31
N ARG A 156 14.45 16.55 7.62
CA ARG A 156 15.00 17.70 8.34
C ARG A 156 16.54 17.66 8.36
N GLY A 157 17.14 16.52 8.69
CA GLY A 157 18.59 16.38 8.66
C GLY A 157 19.20 16.60 7.26
N TYR A 158 18.52 16.15 6.21
CA TYR A 158 18.93 16.37 4.84
C TYR A 158 18.88 17.86 4.47
N LEU A 159 17.80 18.57 4.80
CA LEU A 159 17.67 20.00 4.56
C LEU A 159 18.69 20.83 5.37
N ASP A 160 18.97 20.45 6.63
CA ASP A 160 19.97 21.12 7.47
C ASP A 160 21.40 20.99 6.94
N ARG A 161 21.68 19.92 6.18
CA ARG A 161 22.96 19.75 5.46
C ARG A 161 23.01 20.53 4.13
N GLY A 162 22.00 21.31 3.79
CA GLY A 162 21.91 22.07 2.55
C GLY A 162 21.36 21.28 1.37
N GLY A 163 20.66 20.18 1.64
CA GLY A 163 19.96 19.42 0.62
C GLY A 163 18.90 20.28 -0.08
N ARG A 164 18.67 19.99 -1.37
CA ARG A 164 17.62 20.67 -2.15
C ARG A 164 16.23 20.27 -1.67
N GLU A 165 15.23 21.05 -2.02
CA GLU A 165 13.83 20.67 -1.80
C GLU A 165 13.51 19.34 -2.52
N LEU A 166 13.00 18.37 -1.77
CA LEU A 166 12.67 17.04 -2.25
C LEU A 166 11.34 16.62 -1.65
N VAL A 167 10.40 16.25 -2.51
CA VAL A 167 9.09 15.73 -2.06
C VAL A 167 9.25 14.28 -1.64
N VAL A 168 8.87 13.97 -0.39
CA VAL A 168 8.88 12.59 0.10
C VAL A 168 7.46 12.15 0.39
N SER A 169 7.06 11.05 -0.24
CA SER A 169 5.74 10.45 -0.04
C SER A 169 5.79 9.39 1.05
N VAL A 170 4.72 9.32 1.83
CA VAL A 170 4.50 8.33 2.89
C VAL A 170 3.12 7.72 2.73
N ASN A 171 3.06 6.41 2.77
CA ASN A 171 1.81 5.67 2.70
C ASN A 171 0.97 5.88 3.97
N VAL A 172 -0.34 6.03 3.80
CA VAL A 172 -1.32 6.14 4.88
C VAL A 172 -2.30 4.99 4.78
N SER A 173 -2.35 4.18 5.82
CA SER A 173 -3.29 3.07 5.88
C SER A 173 -4.74 3.56 5.98
N ARG A 174 -5.65 2.71 5.48
CA ARG A 174 -7.09 2.95 5.64
C ARG A 174 -7.46 3.19 7.10
N LEU A 175 -6.97 2.36 8.03
CA LEU A 175 -7.26 2.48 9.45
C LEU A 175 -6.69 3.76 10.06
N GLY A 176 -5.57 4.26 9.54
CA GLY A 176 -4.97 5.52 9.95
C GLY A 176 -5.90 6.70 9.70
N LEU A 177 -6.48 6.80 8.49
CA LEU A 177 -7.40 7.89 8.14
C LEU A 177 -8.65 7.94 9.03
N PHE A 178 -9.14 6.79 9.48
CA PHE A 178 -10.34 6.71 10.32
C PHE A 178 -10.09 7.00 11.81
N GLN A 179 -8.84 7.29 12.23
CA GLN A 179 -8.57 7.74 13.59
C GLN A 179 -9.03 9.18 13.78
N GLU A 180 -9.67 9.47 14.91
CA GLU A 180 -10.19 10.80 15.23
C GLU A 180 -9.10 11.89 15.26
N ASP A 181 -7.88 11.51 15.72
CA ASP A 181 -6.72 12.38 15.87
C ASP A 181 -5.75 12.35 14.67
N PHE A 182 -6.13 11.68 13.56
CA PHE A 182 -5.25 11.47 12.40
C PHE A 182 -4.62 12.77 11.90
N VAL A 183 -5.47 13.73 11.50
CA VAL A 183 -5.00 14.99 10.89
C VAL A 183 -4.14 15.80 11.86
N GLU A 184 -4.57 15.90 13.12
CA GLU A 184 -3.86 16.63 14.18
C GLU A 184 -2.49 16.04 14.44
N HIS A 185 -2.41 14.73 14.51
CA HIS A 185 -1.17 14.02 14.80
C HIS A 185 -0.15 14.20 13.68
N TYR A 186 -0.59 14.10 12.41
CA TYR A 186 0.29 14.29 11.25
C TYR A 186 0.80 15.72 11.16
N ILE A 187 -0.07 16.72 11.42
CA ILE A 187 0.33 18.13 11.51
C ILE A 187 1.36 18.32 12.61
N GLN A 188 1.12 17.79 13.80
CA GLN A 188 2.05 17.90 14.94
C GLN A 188 3.44 17.33 14.64
N ILE A 189 3.52 16.18 13.96
CA ILE A 189 4.81 15.59 13.55
C ILE A 189 5.52 16.55 12.58
N LYS A 190 4.85 17.00 11.51
CA LYS A 190 5.43 17.93 10.54
C LYS A 190 5.98 19.21 11.22
N GLU A 191 5.20 19.82 12.12
CA GLU A 191 5.57 21.03 12.86
C GLU A 191 6.75 20.78 13.81
N THR A 192 6.78 19.62 14.52
CA THR A 192 7.86 19.25 15.41
C THR A 192 9.21 19.22 14.69
N TYR A 193 9.25 18.67 13.49
CA TYR A 193 10.46 18.61 12.66
C TYR A 193 10.63 19.83 11.76
N ARG A 194 9.72 20.79 11.79
CA ARG A 194 9.75 22.04 10.99
C ARG A 194 9.96 21.74 9.51
N ILE A 195 9.20 20.79 8.96
CA ILE A 195 9.28 20.46 7.55
C ILE A 195 8.54 21.55 6.74
N PRO A 196 9.19 22.13 5.72
CA PRO A 196 8.55 23.12 4.85
C PRO A 196 7.30 22.57 4.15
N ASP A 197 6.41 23.47 3.77
CA ASP A 197 5.21 23.13 3.01
C ASP A 197 5.57 22.55 1.63
N GLY A 198 4.79 21.57 1.19
CA GLY A 198 4.95 20.94 -0.11
C GLY A 198 6.04 19.87 -0.20
N LEU A 199 6.74 19.53 0.90
CA LEU A 199 7.79 18.50 0.89
C LEU A 199 7.35 17.13 1.44
N LEU A 200 6.16 17.04 2.03
CA LEU A 200 5.54 15.77 2.46
C LEU A 200 4.30 15.51 1.62
N ASP A 201 4.23 14.33 1.04
CA ASP A 201 3.11 13.84 0.27
C ASP A 201 2.51 12.61 0.99
N LEU A 202 1.21 12.59 1.19
CA LEU A 202 0.51 11.48 1.85
C LEU A 202 -0.24 10.67 0.80
N GLU A 203 0.12 9.40 0.68
CA GLU A 203 -0.43 8.49 -0.33
C GLU A 203 -1.59 7.68 0.25
N PHE A 204 -2.74 7.78 -0.41
CA PHE A 204 -3.97 7.09 -0.04
C PHE A 204 -4.40 6.16 -1.17
N THR A 205 -4.72 4.93 -0.85
CA THR A 205 -5.25 3.99 -1.85
C THR A 205 -6.68 4.33 -2.25
N GLU A 206 -7.10 3.96 -3.45
CA GLU A 206 -8.45 4.20 -3.97
C GLU A 206 -9.55 3.64 -3.04
N SER A 207 -9.31 2.50 -2.40
CA SER A 207 -10.28 1.85 -1.51
C SER A 207 -10.69 2.73 -0.32
N VAL A 208 -9.78 3.55 0.19
CA VAL A 208 -10.04 4.49 1.31
C VAL A 208 -11.09 5.53 0.94
N VAL A 209 -11.03 6.02 -0.30
CA VAL A 209 -11.96 7.04 -0.82
C VAL A 209 -13.38 6.50 -0.97
N LEU A 210 -13.50 5.22 -1.34
CA LEU A 210 -14.80 4.57 -1.56
C LEU A 210 -15.57 4.31 -0.26
N ASP A 211 -14.87 4.18 0.87
CA ASP A 211 -15.49 3.88 2.16
C ASP A 211 -16.20 5.08 2.79
N ASP A 212 -15.54 6.24 2.84
CA ASP A 212 -16.13 7.50 3.32
C ASP A 212 -15.50 8.70 2.58
N ASN A 213 -16.05 8.99 1.42
CA ASN A 213 -15.61 10.11 0.59
C ASN A 213 -15.69 11.46 1.31
N ALA A 214 -16.69 11.67 2.19
CA ALA A 214 -16.85 12.93 2.90
C ALA A 214 -15.77 13.14 3.97
N LEU A 215 -15.42 12.09 4.70
CA LEU A 215 -14.30 12.11 5.65
C LEU A 215 -12.99 12.36 4.92
N PHE A 216 -12.72 11.60 3.84
CA PHE A 216 -11.52 11.74 3.03
C PHE A 216 -11.33 13.20 2.55
N ILE A 217 -12.34 13.76 1.88
CA ILE A 217 -12.26 15.15 1.38
C ILE A 217 -11.98 16.17 2.49
N ARG A 218 -12.63 16.02 3.66
CA ARG A 218 -12.37 16.92 4.79
C ARG A 218 -10.95 16.81 5.32
N SER A 219 -10.47 15.60 5.49
CA SER A 219 -9.12 15.31 6.00
C SER A 219 -8.05 15.81 5.04
N VAL A 220 -8.16 15.49 3.75
CA VAL A 220 -7.21 15.93 2.72
C VAL A 220 -7.16 17.47 2.65
N ARG A 221 -8.30 18.15 2.57
CA ARG A 221 -8.31 19.63 2.54
C ARG A 221 -7.64 20.25 3.76
N ARG A 222 -7.82 19.65 4.93
CA ARG A 222 -7.20 20.14 6.16
C ARG A 222 -5.68 19.88 6.14
N LEU A 223 -5.22 18.73 5.69
CA LEU A 223 -3.81 18.43 5.50
C LEU A 223 -3.15 19.40 4.50
N GLN A 224 -3.80 19.66 3.37
CA GLN A 224 -3.33 20.63 2.37
C GLN A 224 -3.21 22.06 2.94
N GLN A 225 -4.14 22.49 3.79
CA GLN A 225 -4.06 23.79 4.48
C GLN A 225 -2.83 23.90 5.39
N HIS A 226 -2.27 22.76 5.83
CA HIS A 226 -1.05 22.68 6.62
C HIS A 226 0.18 22.28 5.78
N GLY A 227 0.09 22.42 4.45
CA GLY A 227 1.21 22.27 3.52
C GLY A 227 1.61 20.84 3.20
N PHE A 228 0.73 19.85 3.44
CA PHE A 228 0.91 18.51 2.88
C PHE A 228 0.43 18.49 1.42
N LEU A 229 1.08 17.65 0.61
CA LEU A 229 0.52 17.17 -0.64
C LEU A 229 -0.24 15.85 -0.35
N CYS A 230 -1.21 15.54 -1.19
CA CYS A 230 -2.01 14.33 -1.06
C CYS A 230 -2.13 13.61 -2.41
N SER A 231 -1.72 12.36 -2.44
CA SER A 231 -1.72 11.51 -3.63
C SER A 231 -2.79 10.44 -3.54
N LEU A 232 -3.40 10.12 -4.68
CA LEU A 232 -4.23 8.94 -4.84
C LEU A 232 -3.41 7.83 -5.48
N ASP A 233 -3.28 6.72 -4.77
CA ASP A 233 -2.47 5.56 -5.15
C ASP A 233 -3.31 4.42 -5.72
N ASP A 234 -2.67 3.51 -6.46
CA ASP A 234 -3.28 2.32 -7.08
C ASP A 234 -4.45 2.63 -8.02
N PHE A 235 -4.49 3.82 -8.65
CA PHE A 235 -5.60 4.20 -9.51
C PHE A 235 -5.71 3.28 -10.73
N GLY A 236 -6.90 2.70 -10.89
CA GLY A 236 -7.21 1.79 -11.99
C GLY A 236 -7.23 0.31 -11.60
N THR A 237 -6.80 -0.05 -10.39
CA THR A 237 -6.81 -1.44 -9.93
C THR A 237 -8.18 -1.90 -9.41
N GLY A 238 -9.08 -0.95 -9.11
CA GLY A 238 -10.41 -1.19 -8.54
C GLY A 238 -11.56 -0.74 -9.45
N TYR A 239 -12.70 -0.43 -8.84
CA TYR A 239 -13.88 0.14 -9.50
C TYR A 239 -13.74 1.67 -9.65
N SER A 240 -12.63 2.13 -10.21
CA SER A 240 -12.35 3.56 -10.38
C SER A 240 -13.47 4.26 -11.12
N SER A 241 -14.28 5.01 -10.40
CA SER A 241 -15.25 5.89 -11.01
C SER A 241 -14.54 7.18 -11.41
N LEU A 242 -14.43 7.48 -12.70
CA LEU A 242 -13.96 8.78 -13.20
C LEU A 242 -14.71 9.96 -12.56
N ASN A 243 -15.96 9.73 -12.11
CA ASN A 243 -16.71 10.70 -11.33
C ASN A 243 -16.07 11.03 -9.96
N LEU A 244 -15.35 10.08 -9.39
CA LEU A 244 -14.66 10.27 -8.13
C LEU A 244 -13.51 11.27 -8.30
N LEU A 245 -12.67 11.06 -9.30
CA LEU A 245 -11.50 11.92 -9.57
C LEU A 245 -11.89 13.40 -9.73
N LYS A 246 -13.04 13.70 -10.34
CA LYS A 246 -13.57 15.07 -10.49
C LYS A 246 -13.78 15.80 -9.15
N SER A 247 -14.09 15.09 -8.07
CA SER A 247 -14.47 15.66 -6.78
C SER A 247 -13.36 15.61 -5.73
N LEU A 248 -12.30 14.84 -5.98
CA LEU A 248 -11.23 14.67 -5.02
C LEU A 248 -10.25 15.83 -5.03
N PRO A 249 -9.92 16.39 -3.87
CA PRO A 249 -8.91 17.44 -3.75
C PRO A 249 -7.51 16.85 -3.65
N ILE A 250 -7.07 16.07 -4.66
CA ILE A 250 -5.75 15.46 -4.69
C ILE A 250 -4.77 16.28 -5.53
N ASP A 251 -3.49 16.23 -5.17
CA ASP A 251 -2.41 16.92 -5.87
C ASP A 251 -1.73 16.02 -6.90
N VAL A 252 -1.72 14.71 -6.63
CA VAL A 252 -1.01 13.72 -7.44
C VAL A 252 -1.88 12.49 -7.66
N LEU A 253 -1.81 11.93 -8.86
CA LEU A 253 -2.41 10.66 -9.26
C LEU A 253 -1.31 9.67 -9.61
N LYS A 254 -1.27 8.53 -8.89
CA LYS A 254 -0.33 7.42 -9.15
C LYS A 254 -1.03 6.34 -9.96
N LEU A 255 -0.40 5.92 -11.04
CA LEU A 255 -0.92 4.92 -11.98
C LEU A 255 -0.02 3.68 -11.93
N ASP A 256 -0.53 2.55 -11.45
CA ASP A 256 0.18 1.28 -11.57
C ASP A 256 0.11 0.75 -13.01
N ILE A 257 1.24 0.85 -13.72
CA ILE A 257 1.33 0.40 -15.12
C ILE A 257 1.25 -1.11 -15.24
N LEU A 258 1.70 -1.87 -14.25
CA LEU A 258 1.65 -3.34 -14.29
C LEU A 258 0.22 -3.85 -14.35
N PHE A 259 -0.75 -3.07 -13.86
CA PHE A 259 -2.16 -3.41 -13.96
C PHE A 259 -2.66 -3.38 -15.42
N PHE A 260 -2.11 -2.50 -16.23
CA PHE A 260 -2.51 -2.31 -17.62
C PHE A 260 -1.77 -3.22 -18.61
N THR A 261 -0.66 -3.87 -18.21
CA THR A 261 0.17 -4.69 -19.11
C THR A 261 -0.20 -6.18 -19.13
N ARG A 262 -1.30 -6.58 -18.49
CA ARG A 262 -1.70 -7.99 -18.36
C ARG A 262 -2.41 -8.57 -19.58
N ASP A 263 -2.92 -7.75 -20.48
CA ASP A 263 -3.64 -8.19 -21.67
C ASP A 263 -2.77 -8.10 -22.95
N ALA A 264 -3.02 -9.00 -23.89
CA ALA A 264 -2.27 -9.06 -25.17
C ALA A 264 -2.51 -7.86 -26.11
N ASP A 265 -3.39 -6.91 -25.77
CA ASP A 265 -3.74 -5.74 -26.60
C ASP A 265 -3.08 -4.45 -26.08
N HIS A 266 -1.76 -4.37 -26.17
CA HIS A 266 -0.97 -3.20 -25.78
C HIS A 266 -1.43 -1.87 -26.41
N CYS A 267 -2.17 -1.91 -27.53
CA CYS A 267 -2.65 -0.70 -28.19
C CYS A 267 -3.79 -0.04 -27.39
N ARG A 268 -4.74 -0.84 -26.88
CA ARG A 268 -5.87 -0.33 -26.10
C ARG A 268 -5.42 0.19 -24.72
N GLU A 269 -4.49 -0.50 -24.10
CA GLU A 269 -3.89 -0.09 -22.82
C GLU A 269 -3.26 1.30 -22.94
N ARG A 270 -2.40 1.50 -23.93
CA ARG A 270 -1.76 2.79 -24.20
C ARG A 270 -2.79 3.92 -24.42
N ILE A 271 -3.90 3.64 -25.13
CA ILE A 271 -4.97 4.62 -25.32
C ILE A 271 -5.61 4.98 -23.98
N VAL A 272 -5.88 4.01 -23.11
CA VAL A 272 -6.48 4.26 -21.80
C VAL A 272 -5.55 5.10 -20.93
N ILE A 273 -4.28 4.71 -20.82
CA ILE A 273 -3.26 5.46 -20.05
C ILE A 273 -3.15 6.91 -20.55
N ALA A 274 -3.01 7.10 -21.87
CA ALA A 274 -2.90 8.43 -22.46
C ALA A 274 -4.12 9.32 -22.14
N ASN A 275 -5.34 8.76 -22.16
CA ASN A 275 -6.55 9.51 -21.82
C ASN A 275 -6.65 9.84 -20.35
N ILE A 276 -6.22 8.94 -19.44
CA ILE A 276 -6.18 9.20 -17.99
C ILE A 276 -5.18 10.34 -17.70
N LEU A 277 -3.97 10.26 -18.26
CA LEU A 277 -2.94 11.30 -18.10
C LEU A 277 -3.40 12.66 -18.66
N HIS A 278 -4.04 12.64 -19.82
CA HIS A 278 -4.61 13.87 -20.39
C HIS A 278 -5.67 14.50 -19.50
N MET A 279 -6.58 13.68 -18.95
CA MET A 279 -7.61 14.13 -18.02
C MET A 279 -7.01 14.68 -16.72
N ALA A 280 -6.06 13.98 -16.10
CA ALA A 280 -5.37 14.43 -14.88
C ALA A 280 -4.73 15.81 -15.11
N ARG A 281 -4.04 15.99 -16.23
CA ARG A 281 -3.47 17.30 -16.62
C ARG A 281 -4.52 18.40 -16.73
N GLN A 282 -5.69 18.13 -17.34
CA GLN A 282 -6.78 19.12 -17.45
C GLN A 282 -7.37 19.49 -16.08
N LEU A 283 -7.29 18.58 -15.11
CA LEU A 283 -7.68 18.79 -13.72
C LEU A 283 -6.57 19.42 -12.86
N HIS A 284 -5.41 19.73 -13.45
CA HIS A 284 -4.22 20.23 -12.76
C HIS A 284 -3.69 19.28 -11.67
N ILE A 285 -3.85 17.96 -11.87
CA ILE A 285 -3.34 16.90 -11.02
C ILE A 285 -2.05 16.39 -11.66
N ARG A 286 -0.94 16.37 -10.89
CA ARG A 286 0.32 15.78 -11.33
C ARG A 286 0.18 14.26 -11.41
N THR A 287 1.00 13.64 -12.25
CA THR A 287 0.90 12.22 -12.52
C THR A 287 2.22 11.50 -12.26
N ILE A 288 2.14 10.33 -11.63
CA ILE A 288 3.26 9.43 -11.43
C ILE A 288 2.87 8.06 -12.00
N ALA A 289 3.71 7.50 -12.87
CA ALA A 289 3.54 6.15 -13.34
C ALA A 289 4.45 5.20 -12.55
N GLU A 290 3.87 4.16 -11.99
CA GLU A 290 4.56 3.18 -11.14
C GLU A 290 4.78 1.85 -11.84
N GLY A 291 5.66 1.02 -11.28
CA GLY A 291 5.94 -0.31 -11.81
C GLY A 291 6.62 -0.30 -13.18
N VAL A 292 7.29 0.80 -13.53
CA VAL A 292 7.98 0.94 -14.82
C VAL A 292 9.31 0.19 -14.77
N GLU A 293 9.48 -0.77 -15.70
CA GLU A 293 10.66 -1.64 -15.74
C GLU A 293 11.49 -1.49 -17.01
N ALA A 294 10.94 -0.86 -18.08
CA ALA A 294 11.58 -0.76 -19.37
C ALA A 294 11.66 0.68 -19.90
N LEU A 295 12.76 1.02 -20.61
CA LEU A 295 12.93 2.34 -21.21
C LEU A 295 11.88 2.68 -22.28
N GLU A 296 11.33 1.68 -22.97
CA GLU A 296 10.25 1.87 -23.94
C GLU A 296 8.95 2.36 -23.27
N GLN A 297 8.70 1.93 -22.02
CA GLN A 297 7.59 2.44 -21.21
C GLN A 297 7.85 3.90 -20.82
N VAL A 298 9.07 4.24 -20.42
CA VAL A 298 9.45 5.64 -20.11
C VAL A 298 9.27 6.54 -21.32
N ALA A 299 9.73 6.10 -22.51
CA ALA A 299 9.57 6.87 -23.75
C ALA A 299 8.09 7.14 -24.06
N PHE A 300 7.26 6.10 -23.98
CA PHE A 300 5.81 6.25 -24.17
C PHE A 300 5.18 7.23 -23.16
N LEU A 301 5.50 7.08 -21.87
CA LEU A 301 4.97 7.93 -20.80
C LEU A 301 5.39 9.40 -20.97
N ARG A 302 6.63 9.62 -21.42
CA ARG A 302 7.14 10.96 -21.76
C ARG A 302 6.35 11.58 -22.93
N ASP A 303 6.08 10.81 -23.99
CA ASP A 303 5.34 11.28 -25.17
C ASP A 303 3.89 11.65 -24.83
N VAL A 304 3.22 10.87 -23.97
CA VAL A 304 1.85 11.15 -23.53
C VAL A 304 1.78 12.14 -22.38
N GLY A 305 2.95 12.58 -21.88
CA GLY A 305 3.11 13.68 -20.92
C GLY A 305 2.81 13.29 -19.48
N CYS A 306 3.19 12.11 -19.05
CA CYS A 306 3.32 11.78 -17.64
C CYS A 306 4.42 12.63 -17.00
N ASP A 307 4.20 13.14 -15.78
CA ASP A 307 5.16 14.04 -15.14
C ASP A 307 6.35 13.26 -14.57
N MET A 308 6.09 12.21 -13.79
CA MET A 308 7.12 11.43 -13.12
C MET A 308 6.92 9.93 -13.34
N VAL A 309 8.01 9.21 -13.14
CA VAL A 309 8.05 7.75 -13.19
C VAL A 309 8.73 7.20 -11.94
N GLN A 310 8.19 6.12 -11.41
CA GLN A 310 8.78 5.30 -10.36
C GLN A 310 8.84 3.85 -10.81
N GLY A 311 10.01 3.22 -10.70
CA GLY A 311 10.15 1.82 -11.12
C GLY A 311 11.59 1.35 -11.18
N PHE A 312 11.75 0.05 -11.39
CA PHE A 312 13.06 -0.59 -11.41
C PHE A 312 13.90 -0.19 -12.62
N VAL A 313 13.31 0.45 -13.61
CA VAL A 313 14.04 1.05 -14.75
C VAL A 313 15.05 2.08 -14.29
N PHE A 314 14.76 2.83 -13.24
CA PHE A 314 15.66 3.83 -12.67
C PHE A 314 16.38 3.31 -11.42
N ALA A 315 15.61 2.87 -10.41
CA ALA A 315 16.18 2.33 -9.18
C ALA A 315 15.17 1.46 -8.40
N ARG A 316 15.72 0.50 -7.65
CA ARG A 316 14.97 -0.24 -6.64
C ARG A 316 14.89 0.55 -5.35
N PRO A 317 13.92 0.24 -4.45
CA PRO A 317 13.95 0.78 -3.09
C PRO A 317 15.30 0.50 -2.42
N MET A 318 15.91 1.53 -1.83
CA MET A 318 17.25 1.45 -1.23
C MET A 318 17.27 2.07 0.17
N PRO A 319 18.21 1.68 1.05
CA PRO A 319 18.40 2.29 2.36
C PRO A 319 18.70 3.78 2.26
N LEU A 320 18.42 4.53 3.34
CA LEU A 320 18.60 5.99 3.38
C LEU A 320 20.02 6.45 3.03
N ASP A 321 21.05 5.72 3.46
CA ASP A 321 22.44 6.05 3.18
C ASP A 321 22.85 5.85 1.70
N GLU A 322 22.21 4.91 1.01
CA GLU A 322 22.37 4.75 -0.44
C GLU A 322 21.61 5.85 -1.19
N PHE A 323 20.44 6.22 -0.69
CA PHE A 323 19.66 7.28 -1.30
C PHE A 323 20.34 8.65 -1.13
N ASP A 324 20.94 8.96 0.03
CA ASP A 324 21.73 10.17 0.25
C ASP A 324 22.88 10.25 -0.79
N ARG A 325 23.62 9.16 -1.01
CA ARG A 325 24.66 9.10 -2.05
C ARG A 325 24.14 9.31 -3.46
N LEU A 326 22.96 8.76 -3.78
CA LEU A 326 22.32 8.95 -5.07
C LEU A 326 21.98 10.43 -5.32
N LEU A 327 21.46 11.12 -4.29
CA LEU A 327 21.14 12.56 -4.38
C LEU A 327 22.39 13.43 -4.58
N GLU A 328 23.53 13.09 -3.95
CA GLU A 328 24.80 13.81 -4.14
C GLU A 328 25.36 13.69 -5.57
N ILE A 329 25.18 12.55 -6.21
CA ILE A 329 25.61 12.29 -7.60
C ILE A 329 24.70 13.01 -8.61
N SER A 330 23.42 13.19 -8.25
CA SER A 330 22.39 13.75 -9.12
C SER A 330 22.21 15.27 -8.96
N ALA A 331 22.98 15.90 -8.08
CA ALA A 331 23.03 17.34 -7.84
C ALA A 331 24.05 18.01 -8.75
#